data_b30a71776fa530ad5d517b70485c03d0
#
_entry.id   b30a71776fa530ad5d517b70485c03d0
#
_cell.length_a   1.000
_cell.length_b   1.000
_cell.length_c   1.000
_cell.angle_alpha   90.00
_cell.angle_beta   90.00
_cell.angle_gamma   90.00
#
_symmetry.space_group_name_H-M   'P 1'
#
loop_
_entity.id
_entity.type
_entity.pdbx_description
1 polymer ?
#
loop_
_entity_poly.entity_id
_entity_poly.type
_entity_poly.pdbx_seq_one_letter_code
_entity_poly.pdbx_strand_id
1 'polypeptide(L)'
;MSSRPPGWPEFLLVWGGAAGLLLTFLESSSVSWFPLPGWWYRERYLLVLLCLGAMGLGIYRWANTSAAKKFWSPSKSGRRFRQIIVYSKENCPLCDDAVELLQDFARFYRELSVVDISQSPELFDVYKDSIPVVEIDGKIRFKGRIHPLLLKRLIEGSPLLRASHR
;
A
#
# COMPACT_ATOMS: atom_id res chain seq x y z
N MET A 1 1.81 6.25 -9.78
CA MET A 1 0.58 5.95 -9.00
C MET A 1 0.28 4.48 -9.23
N SER A 2 0.92 3.60 -8.49
CA SER A 2 0.60 2.17 -8.50
C SER A 2 -0.18 1.88 -7.21
N SER A 3 -1.51 2.00 -7.29
CA SER A 3 -2.38 1.41 -6.27
C SER A 3 -2.26 -0.10 -6.45
N ARG A 4 -1.62 -0.80 -5.51
CA ARG A 4 -1.79 -2.25 -5.45
C ARG A 4 -3.28 -2.55 -5.54
N PRO A 5 -3.70 -3.47 -6.44
CA PRO A 5 -5.09 -3.89 -6.46
C PRO A 5 -5.46 -4.42 -5.06
N PRO A 6 -6.71 -4.26 -4.64
CA PRO A 6 -7.20 -4.84 -3.40
C PRO A 6 -6.78 -6.30 -3.36
N GLY A 7 -6.34 -6.78 -2.20
CA GLY A 7 -5.83 -8.14 -2.06
C GLY A 7 -6.85 -9.16 -2.58
N TRP A 8 -6.41 -10.21 -3.24
CA TRP A 8 -7.27 -11.26 -3.80
C TRP A 8 -8.45 -11.67 -2.90
N PRO A 9 -8.28 -11.82 -1.57
CA PRO A 9 -9.40 -12.21 -0.70
C PRO A 9 -10.49 -11.15 -0.58
N GLU A 10 -10.14 -9.86 -0.61
CA GLU A 10 -11.10 -8.76 -0.51
C GLU A 10 -11.92 -8.64 -1.80
N PHE A 11 -11.27 -8.85 -2.94
CA PHE A 11 -11.91 -8.86 -4.25
C PHE A 11 -12.90 -10.02 -4.36
N LEU A 12 -12.52 -11.23 -3.92
CA LEU A 12 -13.40 -12.40 -3.93
C LEU A 12 -14.63 -12.22 -3.03
N LEU A 13 -14.51 -11.58 -1.87
CA LEU A 13 -15.62 -11.33 -0.96
C LEU A 13 -16.65 -10.37 -1.56
N VAL A 14 -16.20 -9.27 -2.18
CA VAL A 14 -17.10 -8.29 -2.78
C VAL A 14 -17.78 -8.85 -4.03
N TRP A 15 -17.02 -9.42 -4.94
CA TRP A 15 -17.54 -9.93 -6.20
C TRP A 15 -18.32 -11.24 -6.03
N GLY A 16 -17.88 -12.11 -5.12
CA GLY A 16 -18.61 -13.32 -4.78
C GLY A 16 -19.97 -13.01 -4.15
N GLY A 17 -20.03 -12.04 -3.23
CA GLY A 17 -21.29 -11.56 -2.64
C GLY A 17 -22.21 -10.92 -3.69
N ALA A 18 -21.67 -10.09 -4.57
CA ALA A 18 -22.43 -9.45 -5.65
C ALA A 18 -22.99 -10.47 -6.66
N ALA A 19 -22.18 -11.47 -7.05
CA ALA A 19 -22.61 -12.53 -7.94
C ALA A 19 -23.72 -13.39 -7.31
N GLY A 20 -23.63 -13.71 -6.02
CA GLY A 20 -24.67 -14.43 -5.28
C GLY A 20 -25.99 -13.65 -5.23
N LEU A 21 -25.96 -12.35 -4.98
CA LEU A 21 -27.14 -11.49 -5.01
C LEU A 21 -27.74 -11.39 -6.42
N LEU A 22 -26.90 -11.29 -7.45
CA LEU A 22 -27.36 -11.26 -8.84
C LEU A 22 -28.07 -12.54 -9.22
N LEU A 23 -27.54 -13.70 -8.84
CA LEU A 23 -28.18 -15.01 -9.07
C LEU A 23 -29.55 -15.12 -8.38
N THR A 24 -29.65 -14.71 -7.12
CA THR A 24 -30.94 -14.72 -6.40
C THR A 24 -31.96 -13.75 -6.99
N PHE A 25 -31.50 -12.62 -7.53
CA PHE A 25 -32.34 -11.65 -8.21
C PHE A 25 -32.85 -12.17 -9.56
N LEU A 26 -31.97 -12.77 -10.38
CA LEU A 26 -32.35 -13.34 -11.68
C LEU A 26 -33.37 -14.45 -11.53
N GLU A 27 -33.27 -15.31 -10.52
CA GLU A 27 -34.26 -16.33 -10.24
C GLU A 27 -35.61 -15.75 -9.76
N SER A 28 -35.59 -14.68 -8.99
CA SER A 28 -36.81 -13.98 -8.56
C SER A 28 -37.59 -13.41 -9.75
N SER A 29 -36.92 -13.15 -10.88
CA SER A 29 -37.50 -12.55 -12.10
C SER A 29 -38.09 -13.57 -13.08
N SER A 30 -38.42 -14.79 -12.65
CA SER A 30 -39.05 -15.88 -13.44
C SER A 30 -38.24 -16.38 -14.66
N VAL A 31 -36.97 -16.03 -14.75
CA VAL A 31 -36.06 -16.55 -15.79
C VAL A 31 -35.28 -17.73 -15.21
N SER A 32 -35.96 -18.85 -15.00
CA SER A 32 -35.31 -20.09 -14.52
C SER A 32 -34.62 -20.81 -15.69
N TRP A 33 -33.36 -20.42 -15.95
CA TRP A 33 -32.54 -21.11 -16.94
C TRP A 33 -31.84 -22.36 -16.38
N PHE A 34 -31.82 -22.53 -15.06
CA PHE A 34 -31.25 -23.69 -14.39
C PHE A 34 -32.13 -24.17 -13.24
N PRO A 35 -32.48 -25.49 -13.17
CA PRO A 35 -33.17 -26.05 -12.02
C PRO A 35 -32.17 -26.12 -10.83
N LEU A 36 -32.34 -25.21 -9.88
CA LEU A 36 -31.58 -25.24 -8.65
C LEU A 36 -32.13 -26.26 -7.65
N PRO A 37 -31.32 -26.88 -6.80
CA PRO A 37 -31.81 -27.87 -5.83
C PRO A 37 -32.78 -27.24 -4.82
N GLY A 38 -33.76 -28.04 -4.35
CA GLY A 38 -34.86 -27.55 -3.49
C GLY A 38 -34.43 -26.91 -2.16
N TRP A 39 -33.26 -27.22 -1.63
CA TRP A 39 -32.72 -26.54 -0.44
C TRP A 39 -32.40 -25.06 -0.70
N TRP A 40 -32.07 -24.67 -1.95
CA TRP A 40 -31.82 -23.28 -2.35
C TRP A 40 -33.05 -22.39 -2.13
N TYR A 41 -34.25 -22.89 -2.47
CA TYR A 41 -35.50 -22.12 -2.30
C TYR A 41 -35.91 -22.00 -0.84
N ARG A 42 -35.60 -23.01 -0.02
CA ARG A 42 -35.99 -23.01 1.39
C ARG A 42 -35.15 -22.06 2.23
N GLU A 43 -33.88 -21.92 1.89
CA GLU A 43 -32.92 -21.14 2.70
C GLU A 43 -32.41 -19.86 2.00
N ARG A 44 -33.11 -19.41 0.94
CA ARG A 44 -32.70 -18.24 0.16
C ARG A 44 -32.49 -16.97 1.01
N TYR A 45 -33.25 -16.80 2.08
CA TYR A 45 -33.06 -15.63 2.97
C TYR A 45 -31.73 -15.70 3.72
N LEU A 46 -31.31 -16.88 4.16
CA LEU A 46 -30.02 -17.08 4.78
C LEU A 46 -28.88 -16.83 3.80
N LEU A 47 -29.04 -17.29 2.55
CA LEU A 47 -28.04 -17.04 1.49
C LEU A 47 -27.93 -15.54 1.18
N VAL A 48 -29.02 -14.82 1.07
CA VAL A 48 -29.01 -13.37 0.86
C VAL A 48 -28.32 -12.64 2.01
N LEU A 49 -28.64 -13.01 3.27
CA LEU A 49 -28.00 -12.43 4.44
C LEU A 49 -26.49 -12.72 4.46
N LEU A 50 -26.09 -13.93 4.08
CA LEU A 50 -24.69 -14.33 4.03
C LEU A 50 -23.94 -13.56 2.92
N CYS A 51 -24.53 -13.37 1.75
CA CYS A 51 -23.98 -12.59 0.66
C CYS A 51 -23.82 -11.10 1.05
N LEU A 52 -24.84 -10.53 1.70
CA LEU A 52 -24.79 -9.14 2.21
C LEU A 52 -23.73 -9.00 3.29
N GLY A 53 -23.60 -9.96 4.20
CA GLY A 53 -22.57 -9.98 5.23
C GLY A 53 -21.15 -10.08 4.63
N ALA A 54 -20.95 -10.96 3.66
CA ALA A 54 -19.66 -11.10 2.98
C ALA A 54 -19.27 -9.82 2.22
N MET A 55 -20.22 -9.22 1.51
CA MET A 55 -19.99 -7.96 0.79
C MET A 55 -19.71 -6.81 1.77
N GLY A 56 -20.49 -6.69 2.85
CA GLY A 56 -20.28 -5.68 3.89
C GLY A 56 -18.90 -5.82 4.57
N LEU A 57 -18.49 -7.06 4.87
CA LEU A 57 -17.16 -7.33 5.45
C LEU A 57 -16.05 -6.98 4.46
N GLY A 58 -16.22 -7.29 3.18
CA GLY A 58 -15.25 -6.94 2.13
C GLY A 58 -15.10 -5.41 2.00
N ILE A 59 -16.20 -4.68 1.95
CA ILE A 59 -16.22 -3.20 1.90
C ILE A 59 -15.60 -2.61 3.16
N TYR A 60 -15.95 -3.13 4.34
CA TYR A 60 -15.39 -2.68 5.61
C TYR A 60 -13.87 -2.86 5.67
N ARG A 61 -13.38 -4.03 5.25
CA ARG A 61 -11.93 -4.29 5.18
C ARG A 61 -11.23 -3.38 4.17
N TRP A 62 -11.82 -3.21 2.99
CA TRP A 62 -11.29 -2.31 1.96
C TRP A 62 -11.26 -0.84 2.42
N ALA A 63 -12.32 -0.37 3.05
CA ALA A 63 -12.38 0.98 3.61
C ALA A 63 -11.35 1.18 4.74
N ASN A 64 -11.16 0.17 5.60
CA ASN A 64 -10.16 0.25 6.68
C ASN A 64 -8.71 0.15 6.18
N THR A 65 -8.43 -0.63 5.14
CA THR A 65 -7.11 -0.63 4.51
C THR A 65 -6.81 0.70 3.82
N SER A 66 -7.82 1.35 3.26
CA SER A 66 -7.71 2.70 2.69
C SER A 66 -7.60 3.78 3.78
N ALA A 67 -8.31 3.61 4.91
CA ALA A 67 -8.25 4.52 6.05
C ALA A 67 -6.94 4.40 6.86
N ALA A 68 -6.28 3.24 6.84
CA ALA A 68 -4.96 3.06 7.44
C ALA A 68 -3.86 3.87 6.71
N LYS A 69 -4.09 4.27 5.47
CA LYS A 69 -3.34 5.32 4.76
C LYS A 69 -3.71 6.74 5.23
N LYS A 70 -4.34 6.88 6.42
CA LYS A 70 -4.61 8.20 7.01
C LYS A 70 -3.29 8.95 7.05
N PHE A 71 -3.17 9.96 6.20
CA PHE A 71 -1.96 10.75 6.02
C PHE A 71 -1.52 11.28 7.38
N TRP A 72 -0.53 10.60 7.99
CA TRP A 72 0.14 11.14 9.14
C TRP A 72 0.72 12.49 8.78
N SER A 73 0.41 13.51 9.57
CA SER A 73 0.95 14.84 9.40
C SER A 73 1.81 15.17 10.61
N PRO A 74 3.06 15.63 10.41
CA PRO A 74 3.88 16.10 11.52
C PRO A 74 3.29 17.39 12.09
N SER A 75 3.68 17.74 13.32
CA SER A 75 3.24 18.94 14.04
C SER A 75 3.47 20.23 13.23
N LYS A 76 4.52 20.25 12.40
CA LYS A 76 4.83 21.36 11.50
C LYS A 76 4.89 20.84 10.07
N SER A 77 4.04 21.34 9.19
CA SER A 77 4.06 20.99 7.76
C SER A 77 5.20 21.70 7.04
N GLY A 78 5.80 21.03 6.05
CA GLY A 78 6.86 21.60 5.22
C GLY A 78 7.94 20.59 4.89
N ARG A 79 8.79 20.96 3.90
CA ARG A 79 9.91 20.13 3.48
C ARG A 79 11.01 20.17 4.55
N ARG A 80 11.64 19.01 4.78
CA ARG A 80 12.66 18.83 5.82
C ARG A 80 13.98 18.33 5.26
N PHE A 81 13.93 17.64 4.12
CA PHE A 81 15.11 17.06 3.48
C PHE A 81 15.29 17.61 2.07
N ARG A 82 16.54 17.82 1.68
CA ARG A 82 16.89 18.26 0.32
C ARG A 82 16.88 17.09 -0.62
N GLN A 83 17.58 16.02 -0.24
CA GLN A 83 17.78 14.86 -1.09
C GLN A 83 17.70 13.58 -0.27
N ILE A 84 17.07 12.58 -0.87
CA ILE A 84 17.09 11.21 -0.39
C ILE A 84 17.65 10.35 -1.50
N ILE A 85 18.66 9.53 -1.17
CA ILE A 85 19.27 8.58 -2.08
C ILE A 85 18.99 7.18 -1.54
N VAL A 86 18.47 6.32 -2.41
CA VAL A 86 18.23 4.91 -2.12
C VAL A 86 19.21 4.08 -2.93
N TYR A 87 20.14 3.43 -2.25
CA TYR A 87 21.04 2.47 -2.87
C TYR A 87 20.30 1.13 -2.98
N SER A 88 20.13 0.68 -4.20
CA SER A 88 19.32 -0.48 -4.58
C SER A 88 20.08 -1.39 -5.53
N LYS A 89 19.50 -2.53 -5.86
CA LYS A 89 19.97 -3.46 -6.89
C LYS A 89 18.75 -3.96 -7.66
N GLU A 90 18.95 -4.39 -8.90
CA GLU A 90 17.90 -5.03 -9.69
C GLU A 90 17.30 -6.25 -8.97
N ASN A 91 16.01 -6.48 -9.18
CA ASN A 91 15.25 -7.59 -8.59
C ASN A 91 15.30 -7.64 -7.05
N CYS A 92 15.21 -6.48 -6.40
CA CYS A 92 15.20 -6.37 -4.95
C CYS A 92 13.81 -5.92 -4.42
N PRO A 93 12.91 -6.85 -4.07
CA PRO A 93 11.55 -6.49 -3.60
C PRO A 93 11.57 -5.58 -2.37
N LEU A 94 12.55 -5.75 -1.49
CA LEU A 94 12.70 -4.92 -0.29
C LEU A 94 13.08 -3.46 -0.64
N CYS A 95 13.82 -3.28 -1.75
CA CYS A 95 14.18 -1.97 -2.25
C CYS A 95 12.97 -1.26 -2.88
N ASP A 96 12.14 -2.01 -3.59
CA ASP A 96 10.89 -1.50 -4.17
C ASP A 96 9.93 -1.05 -3.05
N ASP A 97 9.78 -1.86 -2.00
CA ASP A 97 8.99 -1.51 -0.81
C ASP A 97 9.53 -0.22 -0.14
N ALA A 98 10.85 -0.05 -0.09
CA ALA A 98 11.48 1.15 0.48
C ALA A 98 11.19 2.40 -0.35
N VAL A 99 11.28 2.29 -1.68
CA VAL A 99 10.99 3.40 -2.61
C VAL A 99 9.51 3.76 -2.53
N GLU A 100 8.60 2.77 -2.57
CA GLU A 100 7.15 3.00 -2.44
C GLU A 100 6.82 3.72 -1.13
N LEU A 101 7.41 3.26 -0.01
CA LEU A 101 7.23 3.91 1.28
C LEU A 101 7.71 5.36 1.26
N LEU A 102 8.89 5.64 0.69
CA LEU A 102 9.42 7.00 0.62
C LEU A 102 8.56 7.89 -0.27
N GLN A 103 7.99 7.39 -1.36
CA GLN A 103 7.06 8.13 -2.22
C GLN A 103 5.80 8.58 -1.48
N ASP A 104 5.29 7.79 -0.53
CA ASP A 104 4.17 8.21 0.33
C ASP A 104 4.52 9.45 1.17
N PHE A 105 5.81 9.72 1.38
CA PHE A 105 6.34 10.87 2.14
C PHE A 105 6.95 11.96 1.24
N ALA A 106 6.67 11.96 -0.08
CA ALA A 106 7.27 12.87 -1.06
C ALA A 106 7.15 14.37 -0.70
N ARG A 107 6.13 14.76 0.05
CA ARG A 107 5.91 16.14 0.50
C ARG A 107 6.98 16.67 1.47
N PHE A 108 7.82 15.81 2.06
CA PHE A 108 8.81 16.18 3.07
C PHE A 108 10.23 16.33 2.53
N TYR A 109 10.48 15.95 1.29
CA TYR A 109 11.78 16.12 0.63
C TYR A 109 11.62 16.80 -0.73
N ARG A 110 12.74 17.24 -1.32
CA ARG A 110 12.74 17.85 -2.66
C ARG A 110 12.98 16.84 -3.75
N GLU A 111 13.92 15.93 -3.51
CA GLU A 111 14.40 15.00 -4.52
C GLU A 111 14.58 13.60 -3.93
N LEU A 112 14.22 12.58 -4.72
CA LEU A 112 14.44 11.17 -4.43
C LEU A 112 15.19 10.58 -5.62
N SER A 113 16.38 10.05 -5.37
CA SER A 113 17.21 9.37 -6.37
C SER A 113 17.40 7.92 -5.98
N VAL A 114 17.31 7.01 -6.95
CA VAL A 114 17.62 5.59 -6.76
C VAL A 114 18.92 5.30 -7.51
N VAL A 115 19.88 4.75 -6.80
CA VAL A 115 21.20 4.42 -7.33
C VAL A 115 21.36 2.90 -7.34
N ASP A 116 21.62 2.35 -8.51
CA ASP A 116 21.96 0.93 -8.64
C ASP A 116 23.42 0.70 -8.27
N ILE A 117 23.63 -0.06 -7.17
CA ILE A 117 24.96 -0.39 -6.70
C ILE A 117 25.72 -1.32 -7.63
N SER A 118 25.03 -2.04 -8.52
CA SER A 118 25.66 -2.97 -9.47
C SER A 118 26.51 -2.24 -10.51
N GLN A 119 26.28 -0.94 -10.70
CA GLN A 119 27.04 -0.11 -11.64
C GLN A 119 28.37 0.39 -11.08
N SER A 120 28.61 0.26 -9.77
CA SER A 120 29.85 0.70 -9.12
C SER A 120 30.37 -0.40 -8.19
N PRO A 121 31.55 -0.99 -8.51
CA PRO A 121 32.17 -2.02 -7.66
C PRO A 121 32.37 -1.57 -6.22
N GLU A 122 32.73 -0.30 -6.02
CA GLU A 122 32.95 0.29 -4.69
C GLU A 122 31.66 0.31 -3.86
N LEU A 123 30.54 0.74 -4.44
CA LEU A 123 29.24 0.75 -3.77
C LEU A 123 28.71 -0.67 -3.55
N PHE A 124 28.96 -1.55 -4.49
CA PHE A 124 28.56 -2.95 -4.38
C PHE A 124 29.23 -3.62 -3.19
N ASP A 125 30.55 -3.50 -3.05
CA ASP A 125 31.30 -4.12 -1.96
C ASP A 125 30.88 -3.60 -0.58
N VAL A 126 30.52 -2.31 -0.50
CA VAL A 126 30.10 -1.69 0.77
C VAL A 126 28.63 -2.02 1.14
N TYR A 127 27.73 -2.15 0.16
CA TYR A 127 26.29 -2.18 0.45
C TYR A 127 25.57 -3.47 0.07
N LYS A 128 26.20 -4.42 -0.65
CA LYS A 128 25.57 -5.66 -1.16
C LYS A 128 24.74 -6.44 -0.13
N ASP A 129 25.18 -6.46 1.13
CA ASP A 129 24.54 -7.21 2.22
C ASP A 129 23.58 -6.36 3.05
N SER A 130 23.43 -5.06 2.74
CA SER A 130 22.69 -4.10 3.55
C SER A 130 21.58 -3.37 2.80
N ILE A 131 21.37 -3.68 1.51
CA ILE A 131 20.34 -3.03 0.69
C ILE A 131 18.93 -3.34 1.18
N PRO A 132 17.99 -2.37 1.04
CA PRO A 132 18.19 -0.99 0.62
C PRO A 132 18.94 -0.16 1.66
N VAL A 133 19.87 0.70 1.22
CA VAL A 133 20.48 1.69 2.07
C VAL A 133 19.91 3.06 1.72
N VAL A 134 19.42 3.78 2.74
CA VAL A 134 18.82 5.09 2.53
C VAL A 134 19.69 6.16 3.17
N GLU A 135 20.17 7.04 2.34
CA GLU A 135 20.91 8.24 2.69
C GLU A 135 19.99 9.46 2.59
N ILE A 136 20.01 10.30 3.62
CA ILE A 136 19.23 11.53 3.70
C ILE A 136 20.17 12.67 4.00
N ASP A 137 20.25 13.64 3.10
CA ASP A 137 21.12 14.83 3.20
C ASP A 137 22.58 14.46 3.57
N GLY A 138 23.15 13.48 2.88
CA GLY A 138 24.53 13.02 3.07
C GLY A 138 24.75 12.12 4.29
N LYS A 139 23.70 11.66 4.96
CA LYS A 139 23.81 10.76 6.11
C LYS A 139 23.00 9.49 5.91
N ILE A 140 23.63 8.33 6.09
CA ILE A 140 22.92 7.06 6.08
C ILE A 140 22.01 6.99 7.29
N ARG A 141 20.71 6.81 7.05
CA ARG A 141 19.67 6.77 8.08
C ARG A 141 19.06 5.40 8.26
N PHE A 142 18.96 4.64 7.18
CA PHE A 142 18.39 3.30 7.21
C PHE A 142 19.24 2.33 6.41
N LYS A 143 19.34 1.09 6.91
CA LYS A 143 19.92 -0.07 6.22
C LYS A 143 18.92 -1.22 6.31
N GLY A 144 18.62 -1.87 5.18
CA GLY A 144 17.58 -2.89 5.09
C GLY A 144 16.17 -2.31 5.19
N ARG A 145 15.24 -3.05 5.76
CA ARG A 145 13.82 -2.67 5.82
C ARG A 145 13.59 -1.36 6.57
N ILE A 146 12.96 -0.40 5.92
CA ILE A 146 12.56 0.86 6.54
C ILE A 146 11.30 0.64 7.38
N HIS A 147 11.36 0.98 8.66
CA HIS A 147 10.18 0.95 9.51
C HIS A 147 9.45 2.29 9.45
N PRO A 148 8.15 2.33 9.06
CA PRO A 148 7.40 3.58 8.88
C PRO A 148 7.38 4.49 10.11
N LEU A 149 7.36 3.90 11.33
CA LEU A 149 7.38 4.69 12.56
C LEU A 149 8.72 5.41 12.79
N LEU A 150 9.84 4.78 12.39
CA LEU A 150 11.16 5.42 12.51
C LEU A 150 11.30 6.57 11.51
N LEU A 151 10.79 6.38 10.29
CA LEU A 151 10.74 7.45 9.28
C LEU A 151 9.89 8.63 9.76
N LYS A 152 8.71 8.37 10.34
CA LYS A 152 7.85 9.41 10.93
C LYS A 152 8.56 10.17 12.06
N ARG A 153 9.23 9.45 12.96
CA ARG A 153 10.02 10.08 14.04
C ARG A 153 11.17 10.93 13.51
N LEU A 154 11.85 10.45 12.47
CA LEU A 154 12.93 11.19 11.82
C LEU A 154 12.39 12.48 11.20
N ILE A 155 11.25 12.43 10.50
CA ILE A 155 10.60 13.60 9.92
C ILE A 155 10.19 14.58 11.03
N GLU A 156 9.57 14.10 12.12
CA GLU A 156 9.13 14.96 13.24
C GLU A 156 10.30 15.68 13.91
N GLY A 157 11.41 14.96 14.15
CA GLY A 157 12.60 15.52 14.80
C GLY A 157 13.49 16.36 13.89
N SER A 158 13.22 16.41 12.58
CA SER A 158 14.06 17.17 11.65
C SER A 158 13.57 18.62 11.50
N PRO A 159 14.48 19.59 11.41
CA PRO A 159 14.10 20.99 11.20
C PRO A 159 13.53 21.19 9.79
N LEU A 160 12.69 22.21 9.65
CA LEU A 160 12.19 22.63 8.33
C LEU A 160 13.34 23.20 7.50
N LEU A 161 13.36 22.87 6.21
CA LEU A 161 14.25 23.54 5.27
C LEU A 161 13.86 25.02 5.23
N ARG A 162 14.81 25.89 5.55
CA ARG A 162 14.63 27.34 5.35
C ARG A 162 14.45 27.59 3.85
N ALA A 163 13.40 28.33 3.50
CA ALA A 163 13.27 28.85 2.15
C ALA A 163 14.52 29.72 1.89
N SER A 164 15.37 29.29 0.95
CA SER A 164 16.45 30.15 0.49
C SER A 164 15.83 31.25 -0.34
N HIS A 165 15.65 32.42 0.26
CA HIS A 165 15.41 33.64 -0.52
C HIS A 165 16.66 33.88 -1.39
N ARG A 166 16.53 33.66 -2.68
CA ARG A 166 17.34 34.28 -3.72
C ARG A 166 16.50 35.34 -4.39
#